data_42b1e37a5f30d1658d8842ba49d157f2
#
_entry.id   42b1e37a5f30d1658d8842ba49d157f2
#
_cell.length_a   1.000
_cell.length_b   1.000
_cell.length_c   1.000
_cell.angle_alpha   90.00
_cell.angle_beta   90.00
_cell.angle_gamma   90.00
#
_symmetry.space_group_name_H-M   'P 1'
#
loop_
_entity.id
_entity.type
_entity.pdbx_description
1 polymer ?
#
loop_
_entity_poly.entity_id
_entity_poly.type
_entity_poly.pdbx_seq_one_letter_code
_entity_poly.pdbx_strand_id
1 'polypeptide(L)'
;MKADIDATVVYPHPVELVWSALTSSEALAAWLMPNDFAPEIGRHFTFTAKPAPGFDGIVRCQVVELDPPKRMVWTWAGGRIDTTVTFTLEATGAGHTRLRMHQVGFHGLGAQLTRRILAGGYPRILGELLPAYLDRLAGTSPRADAGPIRVDCAEGWRAYLGVFRRWRHAPNS
;
A
#
# COMPACT_ATOMS: atom_id res chain seq x y z
N MET A 1 -0.34 -23.48 6.35
CA MET A 1 0.04 -22.12 6.79
C MET A 1 -0.58 -21.13 5.82
N LYS A 2 -1.45 -20.25 6.30
CA LYS A 2 -1.95 -19.12 5.49
C LYS A 2 -0.80 -18.14 5.35
N ALA A 3 -0.27 -18.01 4.16
CA ALA A 3 0.78 -17.04 3.88
C ALA A 3 0.12 -15.70 3.57
N ASP A 4 -0.13 -14.91 4.58
CA ASP A 4 -0.69 -13.56 4.48
C ASP A 4 0.45 -12.52 4.42
N ILE A 5 0.14 -11.30 4.03
CA ILE A 5 1.05 -10.15 4.19
C ILE A 5 0.51 -9.31 5.34
N ASP A 6 1.36 -9.02 6.30
CA ASP A 6 1.04 -8.16 7.44
C ASP A 6 2.17 -7.12 7.59
N ALA A 7 1.82 -5.86 7.52
CA ALA A 7 2.76 -4.76 7.63
C ALA A 7 2.22 -3.70 8.60
N THR A 8 3.06 -3.26 9.52
CA THR A 8 2.72 -2.22 10.49
C THR A 8 3.76 -1.10 10.43
N VAL A 9 3.27 0.13 10.46
CA VAL A 9 4.11 1.34 10.42
C VAL A 9 3.49 2.42 11.32
N VAL A 10 4.32 3.26 11.90
CA VAL A 10 3.88 4.42 12.69
C VAL A 10 4.31 5.70 11.99
N TYR A 11 3.34 6.55 11.67
CA TYR A 11 3.56 7.85 11.06
C TYR A 11 3.46 8.97 12.11
N PRO A 12 4.35 9.98 12.09
CA PRO A 12 4.26 11.15 12.95
C PRO A 12 3.25 12.18 12.41
N HIS A 13 2.05 11.72 12.11
CA HIS A 13 0.95 12.49 11.54
C HIS A 13 -0.37 12.07 12.17
N PRO A 14 -1.34 12.99 12.31
CA PRO A 14 -2.65 12.66 12.86
C PRO A 14 -3.43 11.70 11.98
N VAL A 15 -4.32 10.94 12.60
CA VAL A 15 -5.07 9.86 11.92
C VAL A 15 -5.92 10.37 10.76
N GLU A 16 -6.46 11.57 10.86
CA GLU A 16 -7.26 12.21 9.81
C GLU A 16 -6.43 12.47 8.55
N LEU A 17 -5.17 12.90 8.71
CA LEU A 17 -4.27 13.13 7.59
C LEU A 17 -3.88 11.82 6.91
N VAL A 18 -3.55 10.79 7.70
CA VAL A 18 -3.24 9.46 7.15
C VAL A 18 -4.46 8.87 6.44
N TRP A 19 -5.64 9.01 7.04
CA TRP A 19 -6.90 8.57 6.43
C TRP A 19 -7.16 9.26 5.09
N SER A 20 -6.99 10.57 5.01
CA SER A 20 -7.18 11.31 3.76
C SER A 20 -6.25 10.84 2.64
N ALA A 21 -5.02 10.44 2.98
CA ALA A 21 -4.06 9.89 2.03
C ALA A 21 -4.44 8.49 1.52
N LEU A 22 -5.25 7.74 2.26
CA LEU A 22 -5.75 6.41 1.87
C LEU A 22 -7.08 6.46 1.13
N THR A 23 -7.84 7.56 1.23
CA THR A 23 -9.22 7.65 0.77
C THR A 23 -9.44 8.73 -0.28
N SER A 24 -8.40 9.12 -0.99
CA SER A 24 -8.44 10.04 -2.12
C SER A 24 -7.78 9.41 -3.34
N SER A 25 -8.44 9.44 -4.50
CA SER A 25 -7.87 8.96 -5.76
C SER A 25 -6.58 9.68 -6.12
N GLU A 26 -6.55 11.01 -5.95
CA GLU A 26 -5.36 11.83 -6.18
C GLU A 26 -4.19 11.43 -5.26
N ALA A 27 -4.49 11.24 -3.97
CA ALA A 27 -3.49 10.82 -3.01
C ALA A 27 -2.94 9.42 -3.36
N LEU A 28 -3.81 8.44 -3.59
CA LEU A 28 -3.43 7.09 -3.98
C LEU A 28 -2.60 7.06 -5.27
N ALA A 29 -2.90 7.93 -6.24
CA ALA A 29 -2.10 8.05 -7.44
C ALA A 29 -0.69 8.61 -7.18
N ALA A 30 -0.54 9.46 -6.17
CA ALA A 30 0.73 10.08 -5.83
C ALA A 30 1.72 9.15 -5.13
N TRP A 31 1.25 8.23 -4.28
CA TRP A 31 2.13 7.36 -3.50
C TRP A 31 2.01 5.86 -3.82
N LEU A 32 0.93 5.44 -4.47
CA LEU A 32 0.69 4.04 -4.80
C LEU A 32 0.65 3.82 -6.32
N MET A 33 -0.49 4.04 -6.96
CA MET A 33 -0.67 3.82 -8.40
C MET A 33 -1.84 4.68 -8.94
N PRO A 34 -1.82 5.04 -10.24
CA PRO A 34 -2.99 5.63 -10.91
C PRO A 34 -4.25 4.79 -10.70
N ASN A 35 -5.37 5.45 -10.40
CA ASN A 35 -6.61 4.77 -10.02
C ASN A 35 -7.84 5.66 -10.27
N ASP A 36 -9.01 5.05 -10.14
CA ASP A 36 -10.34 5.70 -10.16
C ASP A 36 -11.12 5.44 -8.87
N PHE A 37 -10.42 5.36 -7.75
CA PHE A 37 -10.98 5.13 -6.42
C PHE A 37 -11.99 6.22 -6.02
N ALA A 38 -13.07 5.79 -5.36
CA ALA A 38 -13.97 6.66 -4.60
C ALA A 38 -14.32 6.00 -3.25
N PRO A 39 -14.41 6.77 -2.16
CA PRO A 39 -14.64 6.24 -0.81
C PRO A 39 -16.13 5.90 -0.59
N GLU A 40 -16.64 4.94 -1.34
CA GLU A 40 -18.03 4.49 -1.30
C GLU A 40 -18.07 2.96 -1.17
N ILE A 41 -18.83 2.44 -0.19
CA ILE A 41 -19.00 0.99 -0.02
C ILE A 41 -19.67 0.41 -1.27
N GLY A 42 -19.14 -0.71 -1.78
CA GLY A 42 -19.60 -1.37 -3.00
C GLY A 42 -19.00 -0.80 -4.28
N ARG A 43 -18.28 0.32 -4.22
CA ARG A 43 -17.63 0.93 -5.38
C ARG A 43 -16.56 0.02 -5.95
N HIS A 44 -16.68 -0.30 -7.23
CA HIS A 44 -15.62 -0.93 -8.00
C HIS A 44 -14.65 0.14 -8.51
N PHE A 45 -13.36 -0.16 -8.44
CA PHE A 45 -12.31 0.71 -8.93
C PHE A 45 -11.10 -0.11 -9.39
N THR A 46 -10.17 0.53 -10.09
CA THR A 46 -8.97 -0.10 -10.62
C THR A 46 -7.71 0.66 -10.26
N PHE A 47 -6.62 -0.07 -10.05
CA PHE A 47 -5.27 0.48 -10.15
C PHE A 47 -4.65 0.06 -11.46
N THR A 48 -3.87 0.96 -12.06
CA THR A 48 -3.16 0.71 -13.31
C THR A 48 -1.67 0.62 -13.04
N ALA A 49 -1.06 -0.48 -13.49
CA ALA A 49 0.37 -0.75 -13.39
C ALA A 49 0.92 -1.17 -14.76
N LYS A 50 2.22 -1.42 -14.86
CA LYS A 50 2.80 -1.97 -16.08
C LYS A 50 2.38 -3.44 -16.25
N PRO A 51 1.93 -3.84 -17.46
CA PRO A 51 1.67 -5.24 -17.75
C PRO A 51 2.93 -6.11 -17.60
N ALA A 52 2.72 -7.37 -17.20
CA ALA A 52 3.77 -8.38 -17.07
C ALA A 52 3.21 -9.74 -17.51
N PRO A 53 4.05 -10.74 -17.75
CA PRO A 53 3.57 -12.08 -18.09
C PRO A 53 2.56 -12.63 -17.07
N GLY A 54 1.32 -12.89 -17.54
CA GLY A 54 0.21 -13.33 -16.70
C GLY A 54 -0.49 -12.23 -15.90
N PHE A 55 -0.20 -10.96 -16.16
CA PHE A 55 -0.85 -9.80 -15.56
C PHE A 55 -1.06 -8.70 -16.62
N ASP A 56 -2.30 -8.30 -16.82
CA ASP A 56 -2.71 -7.31 -17.83
C ASP A 56 -2.40 -5.84 -17.43
N GLY A 57 -1.80 -5.62 -16.27
CA GLY A 57 -1.51 -4.29 -15.75
C GLY A 57 -2.67 -3.65 -14.99
N ILE A 58 -3.78 -4.36 -14.81
CA ILE A 58 -4.96 -3.82 -14.14
C ILE A 58 -5.22 -4.63 -12.87
N VAL A 59 -5.29 -3.94 -11.74
CA VAL A 59 -5.77 -4.49 -10.47
C VAL A 59 -7.21 -4.04 -10.28
N ARG A 60 -8.11 -4.99 -10.14
CA ARG A 60 -9.54 -4.77 -9.95
C ARG A 60 -9.87 -4.87 -8.48
N CYS A 61 -10.52 -3.83 -7.97
CA CYS A 61 -10.82 -3.68 -6.55
C CYS A 61 -12.30 -3.35 -6.34
N GLN A 62 -12.78 -3.64 -5.14
CA GLN A 62 -14.08 -3.18 -4.66
C GLN A 62 -13.95 -2.76 -3.20
N VAL A 63 -14.52 -1.60 -2.85
CA VAL A 63 -14.61 -1.17 -1.45
C VAL A 63 -15.65 -2.03 -0.73
N VAL A 64 -15.21 -2.80 0.25
CA VAL A 64 -16.06 -3.75 1.01
C VAL A 64 -16.50 -3.15 2.34
N GLU A 65 -15.60 -2.42 2.99
CA GLU A 65 -15.84 -1.80 4.30
C GLU A 65 -15.20 -0.42 4.36
N LEU A 66 -15.87 0.52 4.99
CA LEU A 66 -15.39 1.88 5.18
C LEU A 66 -15.91 2.41 6.52
N ASP A 67 -15.02 2.51 7.51
CA ASP A 67 -15.28 3.07 8.84
C ASP A 67 -14.27 4.19 9.13
N PRO A 68 -14.54 5.43 8.70
CA PRO A 68 -13.63 6.55 8.88
C PRO A 68 -13.45 6.93 10.37
N PRO A 69 -12.24 7.31 10.79
CA PRO A 69 -10.94 7.21 10.11
C PRO A 69 -10.17 5.94 10.50
N LYS A 70 -10.86 4.85 10.87
CA LYS A 70 -10.28 3.70 11.58
C LYS A 70 -9.98 2.51 10.71
N ARG A 71 -10.87 2.21 9.75
CA ARG A 71 -10.79 0.95 9.01
C ARG A 71 -11.32 1.06 7.59
N MET A 72 -10.61 0.45 6.66
CA MET A 72 -11.03 0.29 5.27
C MET A 72 -10.64 -1.10 4.77
N VAL A 73 -11.54 -1.72 4.03
CA VAL A 73 -11.32 -3.02 3.40
C VAL A 73 -11.68 -2.92 1.92
N TRP A 74 -10.79 -3.40 1.07
CA TRP A 74 -11.09 -3.60 -0.34
C TRP A 74 -10.61 -4.95 -0.86
N THR A 75 -11.25 -5.45 -1.90
CA THR A 75 -10.73 -6.59 -2.67
C THR A 75 -9.57 -6.14 -3.55
N TRP A 76 -8.69 -7.07 -3.89
CA TRP A 76 -7.53 -6.82 -4.73
C TRP A 76 -7.32 -8.02 -5.64
N ALA A 77 -7.78 -7.93 -6.89
CA ALA A 77 -7.68 -8.99 -7.87
C ALA A 77 -6.87 -8.56 -9.08
N GLY A 78 -5.91 -9.36 -9.47
CA GLY A 78 -5.09 -9.10 -10.66
C GLY A 78 -4.11 -10.23 -10.94
N GLY A 79 -3.96 -10.57 -12.20
CA GLY A 79 -3.11 -11.68 -12.59
C GLY A 79 -3.60 -13.01 -11.98
N ARG A 80 -2.81 -13.54 -11.03
CA ARG A 80 -3.09 -14.86 -10.41
C ARG A 80 -3.55 -14.75 -8.96
N ILE A 81 -3.90 -13.55 -8.50
CA ILE A 81 -4.36 -13.34 -7.13
C ILE A 81 -5.76 -12.74 -7.09
N ASP A 82 -6.50 -13.16 -6.09
CA ASP A 82 -7.76 -12.61 -5.65
C ASP A 82 -7.73 -12.55 -4.13
N THR A 83 -7.48 -11.38 -3.60
CA THR A 83 -7.14 -11.15 -2.20
C THR A 83 -7.99 -10.05 -1.61
N THR A 84 -7.94 -9.94 -0.29
CA THR A 84 -8.57 -8.84 0.45
C THR A 84 -7.50 -8.08 1.22
N VAL A 85 -7.52 -6.76 1.12
CA VAL A 85 -6.63 -5.84 1.83
C VAL A 85 -7.40 -5.08 2.87
N THR A 86 -6.92 -5.14 4.11
CA THR A 86 -7.46 -4.40 5.25
C THR A 86 -6.46 -3.36 5.70
N PHE A 87 -6.87 -2.11 5.81
CA PHE A 87 -6.15 -1.04 6.49
C PHE A 87 -6.82 -0.73 7.81
N THR A 88 -6.06 -0.72 8.89
CA THR A 88 -6.52 -0.32 10.21
C THR A 88 -5.63 0.80 10.72
N LEU A 89 -6.25 1.89 11.16
CA LEU A 89 -5.57 3.07 11.68
C LEU A 89 -5.91 3.26 13.16
N GLU A 90 -4.89 3.56 13.95
CA GLU A 90 -5.01 3.82 15.38
C GLU A 90 -4.18 5.03 15.74
N ALA A 91 -4.80 6.02 16.39
CA ALA A 91 -4.08 7.14 16.97
C ALA A 91 -3.29 6.65 18.20
N THR A 92 -1.97 6.85 18.21
CA THR A 92 -1.08 6.37 19.28
C THR A 92 -0.60 7.48 20.22
N GLY A 93 -1.33 8.59 20.28
CA GLY A 93 -0.97 9.76 21.07
C GLY A 93 0.02 10.69 20.36
N ALA A 94 0.18 11.92 20.87
CA ALA A 94 1.11 12.93 20.35
C ALA A 94 1.05 13.17 18.83
N GLY A 95 -0.13 13.03 18.21
CA GLY A 95 -0.29 13.25 16.77
C GLY A 95 0.34 12.15 15.89
N HIS A 96 0.54 10.95 16.41
CA HIS A 96 1.04 9.80 15.67
C HIS A 96 -0.07 8.83 15.32
N THR A 97 0.08 8.14 14.21
CA THR A 97 -0.85 7.11 13.74
C THR A 97 -0.13 5.81 13.47
N ARG A 98 -0.63 4.73 14.04
CA ARG A 98 -0.25 3.36 13.65
C ARG A 98 -1.16 2.93 12.51
N LEU A 99 -0.56 2.59 11.37
CA LEU A 99 -1.21 1.94 10.24
C LEU A 99 -0.82 0.46 10.25
N ARG A 100 -1.80 -0.42 10.20
CA ARG A 100 -1.62 -1.84 9.89
C ARG A 100 -2.28 -2.15 8.56
N MET A 101 -1.54 -2.75 7.65
CA MET A 101 -2.04 -3.30 6.39
C MET A 101 -1.95 -4.82 6.45
N HIS A 102 -3.07 -5.48 6.22
CA HIS A 102 -3.17 -6.94 6.22
C HIS A 102 -3.82 -7.40 4.91
N GLN A 103 -3.10 -8.23 4.15
CA GLN A 103 -3.59 -8.78 2.89
C GLN A 103 -3.63 -10.30 2.96
N VAL A 104 -4.81 -10.86 2.70
CA VAL A 104 -5.12 -12.28 2.82
C VAL A 104 -5.72 -12.84 1.53
N GLY A 105 -5.67 -14.17 1.35
CA GLY A 105 -6.31 -14.84 0.23
C GLY A 105 -5.33 -15.33 -0.84
N PHE A 106 -4.05 -15.43 -0.55
CA PHE A 106 -3.07 -15.96 -1.51
C PHE A 106 -3.15 -17.49 -1.61
N HIS A 107 -3.85 -18.00 -2.63
CA HIS A 107 -4.05 -19.42 -2.85
C HIS A 107 -3.29 -19.92 -4.10
N GLY A 108 -2.61 -21.06 -3.97
CA GLY A 108 -1.86 -21.72 -5.05
C GLY A 108 -0.45 -21.17 -5.27
N LEU A 109 0.36 -21.93 -6.02
CA LEU A 109 1.79 -21.63 -6.21
C LEU A 109 2.03 -20.28 -6.91
N GLY A 110 1.23 -19.93 -7.90
CA GLY A 110 1.37 -18.67 -8.62
C GLY A 110 1.06 -17.46 -7.71
N ALA A 111 0.06 -17.58 -6.83
CA ALA A 111 -0.28 -16.54 -5.86
C ALA A 111 0.83 -16.37 -4.81
N GLN A 112 1.50 -17.45 -4.41
CA GLN A 112 2.63 -17.37 -3.47
C GLN A 112 3.82 -16.60 -4.05
N LEU A 113 4.09 -16.74 -5.33
CA LEU A 113 5.12 -15.94 -6.01
C LEU A 113 4.72 -14.45 -6.02
N THR A 114 3.49 -14.15 -6.42
CA THR A 114 2.97 -12.77 -6.43
C THR A 114 2.97 -12.18 -5.02
N ARG A 115 2.60 -12.94 -3.98
CA ARG A 115 2.69 -12.52 -2.58
C ARG A 115 4.10 -12.06 -2.21
N ARG A 116 5.13 -12.81 -2.59
CA ARG A 116 6.53 -12.45 -2.31
C ARG A 116 6.92 -11.14 -2.98
N ILE A 117 6.47 -10.93 -4.21
CA ILE A 117 6.73 -9.68 -4.95
C ILE A 117 6.07 -8.49 -4.22
N LEU A 118 4.80 -8.62 -3.85
CA LEU A 118 4.06 -7.58 -3.13
C LEU A 118 4.68 -7.30 -1.76
N ALA A 119 4.97 -8.35 -0.98
CA ALA A 119 5.59 -8.21 0.34
C ALA A 119 6.96 -7.49 0.26
N GLY A 120 7.71 -7.69 -0.81
CA GLY A 120 8.97 -6.97 -1.06
C GLY A 120 8.79 -5.49 -1.42
N GLY A 121 7.63 -5.11 -1.94
CA GLY A 121 7.30 -3.72 -2.32
C GLY A 121 6.75 -2.86 -1.17
N TYR A 122 6.05 -3.45 -0.22
CA TYR A 122 5.39 -2.70 0.85
C TYR A 122 6.31 -1.88 1.75
N PRO A 123 7.54 -2.32 2.11
CA PRO A 123 8.46 -1.49 2.88
C PRO A 123 8.78 -0.15 2.20
N ARG A 124 8.92 -0.15 0.89
CA ARG A 124 9.13 1.09 0.13
C ARG A 124 7.86 1.93 0.07
N ILE A 125 6.74 1.32 -0.24
CA ILE A 125 5.45 2.02 -0.40
C ILE A 125 5.04 2.67 0.93
N LEU A 126 5.03 1.90 2.01
CA LEU A 126 4.58 2.37 3.33
C LEU A 126 5.67 3.10 4.12
N GLY A 127 6.95 2.83 3.87
CA GLY A 127 8.06 3.42 4.62
C GLY A 127 8.75 4.61 3.93
N GLU A 128 8.56 4.80 2.64
CA GLU A 128 9.19 5.88 1.88
C GLU A 128 8.16 6.74 1.13
N LEU A 129 7.31 6.14 0.30
CA LEU A 129 6.42 6.89 -0.60
C LEU A 129 5.25 7.55 0.14
N LEU A 130 4.55 6.80 0.97
CA LEU A 130 3.44 7.35 1.75
C LEU A 130 3.91 8.40 2.77
N PRO A 131 4.98 8.19 3.56
CA PRO A 131 5.48 9.23 4.45
C PRO A 131 5.88 10.52 3.72
N ALA A 132 6.55 10.42 2.58
CA ALA A 132 6.92 11.59 1.78
C ALA A 132 5.70 12.37 1.27
N TYR A 133 4.62 11.67 0.96
CA TYR A 133 3.35 12.30 0.61
C TYR A 133 2.70 12.98 1.80
N LEU A 134 2.67 12.32 2.98
CA LEU A 134 2.13 12.88 4.22
C LEU A 134 2.88 14.14 4.67
N ASP A 135 4.20 14.14 4.58
CA ASP A 135 5.03 15.31 4.91
C ASP A 135 4.69 16.49 4.00
N ARG A 136 4.48 16.28 2.71
CA ARG A 136 4.02 17.33 1.78
C ARG A 136 2.64 17.86 2.12
N LEU A 137 1.69 16.99 2.45
CA LEU A 137 0.34 17.39 2.86
C LEU A 137 0.36 18.22 4.15
N ALA A 138 1.21 17.84 5.09
CA ALA A 138 1.37 18.55 6.36
C ALA A 138 2.11 19.90 6.22
N GLY A 139 2.63 20.25 5.04
CA GLY A 139 3.46 21.43 4.82
C GLY A 139 4.80 21.37 5.55
N THR A 140 5.23 20.18 5.97
CA THR A 140 6.54 19.95 6.58
C THR A 140 7.56 19.69 5.48
N SER A 141 8.78 20.21 5.65
CA SER A 141 9.86 19.88 4.73
C SER A 141 10.06 18.35 4.71
N PRO A 142 10.23 17.75 3.53
CA PRO A 142 10.57 16.33 3.47
C PRO A 142 11.74 16.07 4.41
N ARG A 143 11.66 15.01 5.18
CA ARG A 143 12.73 14.58 6.10
C ARG A 143 14.00 14.24 5.32
N ALA A 144 14.75 15.25 4.91
CA ALA A 144 16.00 15.05 4.17
C ALA A 144 17.02 14.17 4.92
N ASP A 145 16.94 14.18 6.26
CA ASP A 145 17.86 13.48 7.15
C ASP A 145 17.23 12.28 7.91
N ALA A 146 15.92 12.06 7.80
CA ALA A 146 15.29 10.88 8.37
C ALA A 146 15.23 9.79 7.30
N GLY A 147 15.97 8.74 7.49
CA GLY A 147 15.88 7.53 6.65
C GLY A 147 14.42 7.01 6.59
N PRO A 148 14.16 5.99 5.75
CA PRO A 148 12.82 5.43 5.59
C PRO A 148 12.23 5.03 6.94
N ILE A 149 10.94 5.29 7.13
CA ILE A 149 10.21 4.85 8.32
C ILE A 149 10.23 3.33 8.34
N ARG A 150 10.57 2.76 9.49
CA ARG A 150 10.60 1.31 9.66
C ARG A 150 9.20 0.73 9.46
N VAL A 151 9.10 -0.23 8.54
CA VAL A 151 7.90 -1.05 8.34
C VAL A 151 8.17 -2.42 8.92
N ASP A 152 7.41 -2.80 9.93
CA ASP A 152 7.48 -4.14 10.52
C ASP A 152 6.60 -5.08 9.69
N CYS A 153 7.23 -5.91 8.87
CA CYS A 153 6.56 -6.97 8.11
C CYS A 153 6.80 -8.32 8.80
N ALA A 154 5.75 -9.10 9.00
CA ALA A 154 5.79 -10.38 9.71
C ALA A 154 6.60 -11.48 9.00
N GLU A 155 7.05 -11.28 7.77
CA GLU A 155 7.96 -12.21 7.07
C GLU A 155 9.11 -11.48 6.35
N GLY A 156 10.28 -12.02 6.59
CA GLY A 156 11.63 -11.66 6.14
C GLY A 156 11.78 -10.99 4.77
N TRP A 157 12.04 -9.72 4.79
CA TRP A 157 12.35 -8.86 3.64
C TRP A 157 13.76 -9.06 3.06
N ARG A 158 14.59 -9.97 3.61
CA ARG A 158 15.99 -10.16 3.20
C ARG A 158 16.20 -10.72 1.79
N ALA A 159 15.15 -11.19 1.11
CA ALA A 159 15.30 -11.93 -0.15
C ALA A 159 15.17 -11.08 -1.43
N TYR A 160 14.79 -9.79 -1.39
CA TYR A 160 14.32 -9.09 -2.60
C TYR A 160 14.96 -7.74 -2.94
N LEU A 161 16.12 -7.40 -2.38
CA LEU A 161 16.86 -6.19 -2.80
C LEU A 161 17.32 -6.23 -4.27
N GLY A 162 17.22 -7.35 -4.97
CA GLY A 162 17.68 -7.52 -6.35
C GLY A 162 16.66 -7.18 -7.45
N VAL A 163 15.37 -7.37 -7.21
CA VAL A 163 14.35 -7.26 -8.28
C VAL A 163 13.91 -5.80 -8.50
N PHE A 164 13.90 -4.98 -7.46
CA PHE A 164 13.46 -3.58 -7.56
C PHE A 164 14.53 -2.58 -8.06
N ARG A 165 15.81 -2.98 -8.21
CA ARG A 165 16.83 -2.13 -8.84
C ARG A 165 16.56 -1.84 -10.33
N ARG A 166 15.77 -2.66 -11.02
CA ARG A 166 15.42 -2.48 -12.43
C ARG A 166 14.34 -1.43 -12.71
N TRP A 167 13.68 -0.91 -11.68
CA TRP A 167 12.60 0.07 -11.83
C TRP A 167 13.05 1.54 -11.76
N ARG A 168 14.34 1.80 -11.57
CA ARG A 168 14.85 3.16 -11.42
C ARG A 168 15.15 3.90 -12.72
N HIS A 169 15.09 3.26 -13.87
CA HIS A 169 15.40 3.88 -15.15
C HIS A 169 14.31 3.60 -16.18
N ALA A 170 13.21 4.34 -16.09
CA ALA A 170 12.40 4.66 -17.26
C ALA A 170 12.56 6.17 -17.48
N PRO A 171 13.16 6.61 -18.60
CA PRO A 171 13.21 8.03 -18.95
C PRO A 171 11.79 8.51 -19.23
N ASN A 172 11.45 9.69 -18.73
CA ASN A 172 10.31 10.47 -19.18
C ASN A 172 10.46 10.74 -20.68
N SER A 173 9.56 10.26 -21.46
CA SER A 173 9.23 10.73 -22.81
C SER A 173 7.76 10.55 -23.04
#